data_0573424305c92d9a6e1c93218d2faa1e
#
_entry.id   0573424305c92d9a6e1c93218d2faa1e
#
_cell.length_a   1.000
_cell.length_b   1.000
_cell.length_c   1.000
_cell.angle_alpha   90.00
_cell.angle_beta   90.00
_cell.angle_gamma   90.00
#
_symmetry.space_group_name_H-M   'P 1'
#
loop_
_entity.id
_entity.type
_entity.pdbx_description
1 polymer ?
#
loop_
_entity_poly.entity_id
_entity_poly.type
_entity_poly.pdbx_seq_one_letter_code
_entity_poly.pdbx_strand_id
1 'polypeptide(L)'
;ATASDSAPLQFLAPYTGCAMGEYFRDNGMHALIIYDDLSKQAVAYRQMSLILRRPPGREAYPGDVFYLHSRLLERAAKLSDEHGGGSLTALPIIETQGGDVSAYIPTNVISITDGQIFLETELFNQGIRPAINVGLSVSRVGSAAQTKAMKKVSGSMKLELAQYREMAAFAQFGSDLDASTQQLLNRGSKLTELLKQKQYSPMTVAEQVISVFCGVKGYLDDIELKEIANFENKIIEKCKSEKPEIIESILSSGKLEEDSEQKLVEVIKQLKQTFNS
;
A
#
# COMPACT_ATOMS: atom_id res chain seq x y z
N ALA A 1 -4.66 -4.80 23.89
CA ALA A 1 -3.92 -5.88 24.53
C ALA A 1 -2.56 -6.01 23.87
N THR A 2 -1.54 -6.27 24.66
CA THR A 2 -0.17 -6.52 24.19
C THR A 2 0.09 -8.04 24.11
N ALA A 3 1.20 -8.45 23.54
CA ALA A 3 1.59 -9.86 23.47
C ALA A 3 1.84 -10.50 24.86
N SER A 4 2.03 -9.69 25.90
CA SER A 4 2.20 -10.14 27.29
C SER A 4 0.87 -10.28 28.07
N ASP A 5 -0.24 -9.80 27.51
CA ASP A 5 -1.54 -9.92 28.14
C ASP A 5 -2.10 -11.35 28.02
N SER A 6 -3.09 -11.67 28.85
CA SER A 6 -3.73 -13.01 28.85
C SER A 6 -4.46 -13.27 27.51
N ALA A 7 -4.56 -14.56 27.15
CA ALA A 7 -5.23 -14.98 25.92
C ALA A 7 -6.67 -14.44 25.78
N PRO A 8 -7.52 -14.38 26.82
CA PRO A 8 -8.84 -13.77 26.72
C PRO A 8 -8.80 -12.29 26.34
N LEU A 9 -7.84 -11.52 26.85
CA LEU A 9 -7.69 -10.09 26.49
C LEU A 9 -7.22 -9.92 25.05
N GLN A 10 -6.25 -10.73 24.61
CA GLN A 10 -5.80 -10.73 23.21
C GLN A 10 -6.94 -11.14 22.24
N PHE A 11 -7.79 -12.07 22.65
CA PHE A 11 -8.98 -12.46 21.88
C PHE A 11 -10.00 -11.32 21.77
N LEU A 12 -10.29 -10.60 22.85
CA LEU A 12 -11.34 -9.58 22.88
C LEU A 12 -10.90 -8.23 22.27
N ALA A 13 -9.63 -7.87 22.35
CA ALA A 13 -9.14 -6.55 21.95
C ALA A 13 -9.51 -6.15 20.52
N PRO A 14 -9.38 -7.00 19.48
CA PRO A 14 -9.78 -6.63 18.13
C PRO A 14 -11.27 -6.30 18.00
N TYR A 15 -12.13 -7.07 18.67
CA TYR A 15 -13.58 -6.83 18.68
C TYR A 15 -13.94 -5.51 19.37
N THR A 16 -13.26 -5.20 20.47
CA THR A 16 -13.45 -3.93 21.19
C THR A 16 -13.03 -2.74 20.32
N GLY A 17 -11.86 -2.82 19.70
CA GLY A 17 -11.40 -1.79 18.76
C GLY A 17 -12.34 -1.62 17.57
N CYS A 18 -12.85 -2.72 17.03
CA CYS A 18 -13.83 -2.70 15.95
C CYS A 18 -15.11 -1.96 16.36
N ALA A 19 -15.64 -2.23 17.56
CA ALA A 19 -16.84 -1.55 18.06
C ALA A 19 -16.63 -0.03 18.21
N MET A 20 -15.43 0.41 18.60
CA MET A 20 -15.09 1.83 18.60
C MET A 20 -15.09 2.41 17.18
N GLY A 21 -14.54 1.69 16.20
CA GLY A 21 -14.54 2.10 14.80
C GLY A 21 -15.94 2.18 14.20
N GLU A 22 -16.83 1.25 14.56
CA GLU A 22 -18.23 1.23 14.14
C GLU A 22 -18.98 2.47 14.62
N TYR A 23 -18.69 2.98 15.81
CA TYR A 23 -19.29 4.22 16.28
C TYR A 23 -19.08 5.36 15.29
N PHE A 24 -17.88 5.54 14.76
CA PHE A 24 -17.61 6.58 13.77
C PHE A 24 -18.31 6.28 12.44
N ARG A 25 -18.21 5.04 11.95
CA ARG A 25 -18.87 4.61 10.71
C ARG A 25 -20.38 4.88 10.75
N ASP A 26 -21.05 4.47 11.83
CA ASP A 26 -22.51 4.54 11.95
C ASP A 26 -23.01 5.98 12.15
N ASN A 27 -22.12 6.91 12.54
CA ASN A 27 -22.40 8.34 12.62
C ASN A 27 -21.93 9.14 11.40
N GLY A 28 -21.77 8.51 10.24
CA GLY A 28 -21.42 9.19 9.00
C GLY A 28 -19.95 9.63 8.88
N MET A 29 -19.10 9.18 9.79
CA MET A 29 -17.68 9.50 9.82
C MET A 29 -16.85 8.36 9.20
N HIS A 30 -15.53 8.54 9.14
CA HIS A 30 -14.60 7.56 8.59
C HIS A 30 -13.60 7.13 9.65
N ALA A 31 -13.37 5.83 9.78
CA ALA A 31 -12.40 5.26 10.70
C ALA A 31 -11.48 4.28 9.99
N LEU A 32 -10.24 4.20 10.46
CA LEU A 32 -9.25 3.19 10.09
C LEU A 32 -8.87 2.41 11.33
N ILE A 33 -8.90 1.09 11.23
CA ILE A 33 -8.43 0.20 12.29
C ILE A 33 -7.31 -0.70 11.76
N ILE A 34 -6.25 -0.83 12.55
CA ILE A 34 -5.11 -1.70 12.26
C ILE A 34 -5.10 -2.79 13.33
N TYR A 35 -5.17 -4.06 12.90
CA TYR A 35 -5.06 -5.21 13.78
C TYR A 35 -3.65 -5.79 13.72
N ASP A 36 -2.81 -5.45 14.69
CA ASP A 36 -1.43 -5.94 14.76
C ASP A 36 -1.25 -6.88 15.96
N ASP A 37 -1.46 -8.21 15.78
CA ASP A 37 -1.84 -8.89 14.56
C ASP A 37 -2.94 -9.94 14.83
N LEU A 38 -3.63 -10.36 13.79
CA LEU A 38 -4.68 -11.37 13.90
C LEU A 38 -4.13 -12.80 13.98
N SER A 39 -2.86 -13.04 13.61
CA SER A 39 -2.20 -14.33 13.84
C SER A 39 -2.10 -14.63 15.33
N LYS A 40 -1.72 -13.64 16.14
CA LYS A 40 -1.67 -13.75 17.60
C LYS A 40 -3.06 -13.91 18.22
N GLN A 41 -4.07 -13.21 17.67
CA GLN A 41 -5.45 -13.45 18.09
C GLN A 41 -5.89 -14.91 17.86
N ALA A 42 -5.57 -15.47 16.69
CA ALA A 42 -5.87 -16.87 16.39
C ALA A 42 -5.16 -17.83 17.34
N VAL A 43 -3.88 -17.57 17.67
CA VAL A 43 -3.13 -18.36 18.66
C VAL A 43 -3.77 -18.29 20.04
N ALA A 44 -4.17 -17.10 20.48
CA ALA A 44 -4.86 -16.92 21.76
C ALA A 44 -6.19 -17.71 21.80
N TYR A 45 -6.95 -17.66 20.70
CA TYR A 45 -8.20 -18.41 20.57
C TYR A 45 -7.97 -19.94 20.57
N ARG A 46 -6.93 -20.42 19.87
CA ARG A 46 -6.50 -21.82 19.92
C ARG A 46 -6.15 -22.25 21.32
N GLN A 47 -5.36 -21.45 22.04
CA GLN A 47 -4.97 -21.74 23.42
C GLN A 47 -6.18 -21.88 24.33
N MET A 48 -7.13 -20.95 24.31
CA MET A 48 -8.35 -21.02 25.09
C MET A 48 -9.21 -22.26 24.73
N SER A 49 -9.33 -22.53 23.42
CA SER A 49 -10.11 -23.66 22.92
C SER A 49 -9.54 -25.01 23.39
N LEU A 50 -8.23 -25.18 23.40
CA LEU A 50 -7.54 -26.37 23.86
C LEU A 50 -7.70 -26.55 25.39
N ILE A 51 -7.60 -25.48 26.18
CA ILE A 51 -7.86 -25.51 27.63
C ILE A 51 -9.31 -25.94 27.91
N LEU A 52 -10.26 -25.47 27.10
CA LEU A 52 -11.66 -25.83 27.18
C LEU A 52 -11.95 -27.21 26.58
N ARG A 53 -10.94 -27.98 26.17
CA ARG A 53 -11.03 -29.31 25.56
C ARG A 53 -11.90 -29.36 24.32
N ARG A 54 -11.99 -28.27 23.56
CA ARG A 54 -12.63 -28.28 22.24
C ARG A 54 -11.77 -29.09 21.27
N PRO A 55 -12.39 -29.92 20.39
CA PRO A 55 -11.63 -30.77 19.48
C PRO A 55 -10.80 -29.90 18.51
N PRO A 56 -9.48 -30.15 18.37
CA PRO A 56 -8.63 -29.43 17.43
C PRO A 56 -8.87 -29.88 15.99
N GLY A 57 -8.80 -28.91 15.06
CA GLY A 57 -8.77 -29.16 13.62
C GLY A 57 -7.36 -28.95 13.03
N ARG A 58 -7.30 -28.44 11.81
CA ARG A 58 -6.06 -28.15 11.10
C ARG A 58 -5.15 -27.23 11.94
N GLU A 59 -3.86 -27.55 12.04
CA GLU A 59 -2.85 -26.84 12.83
C GLU A 59 -3.27 -26.63 14.30
N ALA A 60 -4.08 -27.57 14.84
CA ALA A 60 -4.66 -27.52 16.17
C ALA A 60 -5.60 -26.31 16.43
N TYR A 61 -6.00 -25.59 15.41
CA TYR A 61 -7.02 -24.55 15.54
C TYR A 61 -8.41 -25.18 15.72
N PRO A 62 -9.32 -24.54 16.46
CA PRO A 62 -10.71 -24.98 16.52
C PRO A 62 -11.40 -24.83 15.16
N GLY A 63 -12.42 -25.63 14.88
CA GLY A 63 -13.10 -25.67 13.59
C GLY A 63 -13.76 -24.34 13.18
N ASP A 64 -14.00 -23.45 14.14
CA ASP A 64 -14.61 -22.13 13.91
C ASP A 64 -13.60 -20.97 13.82
N VAL A 65 -12.30 -21.25 13.65
CA VAL A 65 -11.28 -20.19 13.55
C VAL A 65 -11.48 -19.29 12.31
N PHE A 66 -12.03 -19.81 11.22
CA PHE A 66 -12.42 -18.99 10.10
C PHE A 66 -13.45 -17.93 10.52
N TYR A 67 -14.46 -18.35 11.27
CA TYR A 67 -15.50 -17.46 11.78
C TYR A 67 -14.98 -16.42 12.78
N LEU A 68 -13.92 -16.75 13.53
CA LEU A 68 -13.23 -15.78 14.38
C LEU A 68 -12.86 -14.51 13.63
N HIS A 69 -12.23 -14.64 12.45
CA HIS A 69 -11.76 -13.53 11.64
C HIS A 69 -12.86 -12.98 10.73
N SER A 70 -13.70 -13.82 10.12
CA SER A 70 -14.73 -13.34 9.20
C SER A 70 -15.75 -12.43 9.90
N ARG A 71 -16.25 -12.82 11.06
CA ARG A 71 -17.19 -11.97 11.82
C ARG A 71 -16.58 -10.67 12.35
N LEU A 72 -15.25 -10.57 12.42
CA LEU A 72 -14.55 -9.34 12.75
C LEU A 72 -14.38 -8.45 11.51
N LEU A 73 -13.85 -9.03 10.44
CA LEU A 73 -13.44 -8.29 9.24
C LEU A 73 -14.62 -7.83 8.38
N GLU A 74 -15.71 -8.59 8.34
CA GLU A 74 -16.95 -8.19 7.64
C GLU A 74 -17.67 -6.99 8.29
N ARG A 75 -17.28 -6.60 9.50
CA ARG A 75 -17.74 -5.37 10.15
C ARG A 75 -17.10 -4.11 9.55
N ALA A 76 -15.95 -4.24 8.90
CA ALA A 76 -15.33 -3.16 8.13
C ALA A 76 -16.08 -2.98 6.82
N ALA A 77 -16.76 -1.83 6.66
CA ALA A 77 -17.62 -1.58 5.52
C ALA A 77 -17.71 -0.09 5.19
N LYS A 78 -18.00 0.23 3.91
CA LYS A 78 -18.49 1.54 3.47
C LYS A 78 -20.01 1.47 3.42
N LEU A 79 -20.67 2.29 4.22
CA LEU A 79 -22.13 2.40 4.23
C LEU A 79 -22.64 3.18 3.01
N SER A 80 -23.88 2.87 2.59
CA SER A 80 -24.58 3.66 1.58
C SER A 80 -24.92 5.06 2.12
N ASP A 81 -25.24 5.97 1.21
CA ASP A 81 -25.61 7.34 1.57
C ASP A 81 -26.90 7.38 2.41
N GLU A 82 -27.82 6.43 2.18
CA GLU A 82 -29.04 6.24 2.98
C GLU A 82 -28.72 5.91 4.46
N HIS A 83 -27.57 5.31 4.73
CA HIS A 83 -27.09 4.97 6.08
C HIS A 83 -25.98 5.93 6.57
N GLY A 84 -25.96 7.16 6.02
CA GLY A 84 -25.02 8.22 6.46
C GLY A 84 -23.66 8.20 5.77
N GLY A 85 -23.37 7.25 4.87
CA GLY A 85 -22.15 7.26 4.05
C GLY A 85 -20.84 7.08 4.81
N GLY A 86 -20.86 6.70 6.09
CA GLY A 86 -19.66 6.47 6.89
C GLY A 86 -18.87 5.23 6.43
N SER A 87 -17.63 5.08 6.91
CA SER A 87 -16.80 3.92 6.56
C SER A 87 -15.91 3.47 7.71
N LEU A 88 -15.65 2.17 7.75
CA LEU A 88 -14.61 1.56 8.57
C LEU A 88 -13.71 0.74 7.67
N THR A 89 -12.44 1.13 7.59
CA THR A 89 -11.40 0.40 6.85
C THR A 89 -10.57 -0.41 7.83
N ALA A 90 -10.39 -1.71 7.59
CA ALA A 90 -9.56 -2.58 8.39
C ALA A 90 -8.28 -2.97 7.63
N LEU A 91 -7.14 -2.85 8.31
CA LEU A 91 -5.85 -3.36 7.86
C LEU A 91 -5.38 -4.47 8.82
N PRO A 92 -5.78 -5.72 8.60
CA PRO A 92 -5.30 -6.84 9.40
C PRO A 92 -3.87 -7.20 9.01
N ILE A 93 -3.00 -7.31 10.01
CA ILE A 93 -1.65 -7.83 9.84
C ILE A 93 -1.68 -9.34 10.12
N ILE A 94 -1.09 -10.12 9.23
CA ILE A 94 -0.94 -11.57 9.35
C ILE A 94 0.53 -11.91 9.23
N GLU A 95 1.05 -12.61 10.23
CA GLU A 95 2.40 -13.16 10.18
C GLU A 95 2.45 -14.41 9.29
N THR A 96 3.45 -14.48 8.43
CA THR A 96 3.79 -15.69 7.69
C THR A 96 5.11 -16.26 8.20
N GLN A 97 5.25 -17.57 8.17
CA GLN A 97 6.52 -18.22 8.48
C GLN A 97 7.25 -18.53 7.17
N GLY A 98 8.45 -17.95 6.99
CA GLY A 98 9.22 -18.13 5.76
C GLY A 98 8.53 -17.64 4.48
N GLY A 99 7.59 -16.70 4.59
CA GLY A 99 6.81 -16.20 3.44
C GLY A 99 5.70 -17.14 2.96
N ASP A 100 5.39 -18.22 3.72
CA ASP A 100 4.35 -19.17 3.32
C ASP A 100 2.94 -18.58 3.52
N VAL A 101 2.36 -18.11 2.44
CA VAL A 101 0.96 -17.62 2.39
C VAL A 101 -0.05 -18.73 2.20
N SER A 102 0.37 -19.97 1.99
CA SER A 102 -0.51 -21.13 1.84
C SER A 102 -0.92 -21.77 3.18
N ALA A 103 -0.33 -21.30 4.28
CA ALA A 103 -0.69 -21.71 5.63
C ALA A 103 -2.16 -21.37 5.96
N TYR A 104 -2.68 -21.99 7.01
CA TYR A 104 -4.12 -21.97 7.28
C TYR A 104 -4.68 -20.57 7.59
N ILE A 105 -4.05 -19.83 8.48
CA ILE A 105 -4.53 -18.49 8.85
C ILE A 105 -4.36 -17.48 7.70
N PRO A 106 -3.20 -17.39 7.00
CA PRO A 106 -3.06 -16.50 5.83
C PRO A 106 -4.11 -16.76 4.74
N THR A 107 -4.35 -18.02 4.37
CA THR A 107 -5.35 -18.36 3.33
C THR A 107 -6.76 -17.97 3.72
N ASN A 108 -7.14 -18.18 4.99
CA ASN A 108 -8.44 -17.76 5.51
C ASN A 108 -8.61 -16.23 5.38
N VAL A 109 -7.64 -15.45 5.82
CA VAL A 109 -7.74 -13.99 5.82
C VAL A 109 -7.71 -13.41 4.39
N ILE A 110 -6.89 -13.95 3.50
CA ILE A 110 -6.90 -13.58 2.07
C ILE A 110 -8.28 -13.81 1.44
N SER A 111 -8.99 -14.89 1.83
CA SER A 111 -10.32 -15.16 1.30
C SER A 111 -11.41 -14.21 1.83
N ILE A 112 -11.24 -13.68 3.03
CA ILE A 112 -12.17 -12.77 3.69
C ILE A 112 -11.97 -11.33 3.19
N THR A 113 -10.72 -10.90 3.01
CA THR A 113 -10.35 -9.50 2.70
C THR A 113 -10.45 -9.19 1.21
N ASP A 114 -10.48 -7.89 0.88
CA ASP A 114 -10.55 -7.38 -0.51
C ASP A 114 -9.18 -7.26 -1.19
N GLY A 115 -8.21 -7.99 -0.71
CA GLY A 115 -6.87 -8.03 -1.27
C GLY A 115 -5.80 -8.13 -0.18
N GLN A 116 -4.54 -8.10 -0.60
CA GLN A 116 -3.40 -8.17 0.31
C GLN A 116 -2.27 -7.24 -0.14
N ILE A 117 -1.55 -6.70 0.83
CA ILE A 117 -0.26 -6.04 0.66
C ILE A 117 0.80 -7.03 1.10
N PHE A 118 1.65 -7.47 0.18
CA PHE A 118 2.65 -8.51 0.39
C PHE A 118 3.99 -7.88 0.76
N LEU A 119 4.50 -8.17 1.96
CA LEU A 119 5.79 -7.69 2.44
C LEU A 119 6.82 -8.82 2.35
N GLU A 120 7.99 -8.54 1.79
CA GLU A 120 9.08 -9.51 1.62
C GLU A 120 10.35 -9.09 2.35
N THR A 121 10.89 -10.01 3.14
CA THR A 121 12.16 -9.82 3.85
C THR A 121 13.32 -9.56 2.89
N GLU A 122 13.31 -10.18 1.72
CA GLU A 122 14.37 -10.00 0.72
C GLU A 122 14.40 -8.55 0.20
N LEU A 123 13.24 -7.96 -0.13
CA LEU A 123 13.15 -6.55 -0.52
C LEU A 123 13.61 -5.61 0.60
N PHE A 124 13.27 -5.94 1.85
CA PHE A 124 13.73 -5.17 3.01
C PHE A 124 15.25 -5.18 3.13
N ASN A 125 15.88 -6.35 2.96
CA ASN A 125 17.35 -6.51 3.01
C ASN A 125 18.06 -5.82 1.84
N GLN A 126 17.40 -5.70 0.69
CA GLN A 126 17.87 -4.92 -0.48
C GLN A 126 17.72 -3.40 -0.28
N GLY A 127 17.17 -2.95 0.85
CA GLY A 127 16.97 -1.52 1.14
C GLY A 127 15.71 -0.93 0.49
N ILE A 128 14.82 -1.77 -0.06
CA ILE A 128 13.50 -1.34 -0.57
C ILE A 128 12.56 -1.25 0.63
N ARG A 129 12.22 -0.03 1.03
CA ARG A 129 11.39 0.26 2.20
C ARG A 129 10.36 1.33 1.86
N PRO A 130 9.05 1.02 2.03
CA PRO A 130 8.47 -0.24 2.51
C PRO A 130 8.76 -1.43 1.58
N ALA A 131 8.93 -2.61 2.16
CA ALA A 131 9.32 -3.83 1.45
C ALA A 131 8.12 -4.50 0.74
N ILE A 132 7.36 -3.72 -0.01
CA ILE A 132 6.12 -4.16 -0.66
C ILE A 132 6.43 -4.80 -2.01
N ASN A 133 6.04 -6.06 -2.17
CA ASN A 133 6.02 -6.69 -3.48
C ASN A 133 4.76 -6.27 -4.24
N VAL A 134 4.89 -5.32 -5.15
CA VAL A 134 3.78 -4.77 -5.96
C VAL A 134 3.18 -5.83 -6.88
N GLY A 135 3.95 -6.83 -7.31
CA GLY A 135 3.48 -7.91 -8.20
C GLY A 135 2.52 -8.86 -7.50
N LEU A 136 2.86 -9.28 -6.28
CA LEU A 136 2.07 -10.20 -5.47
C LEU A 136 0.95 -9.51 -4.70
N SER A 137 1.03 -8.21 -4.54
CA SER A 137 -0.01 -7.42 -3.89
C SER A 137 -1.22 -7.23 -4.81
N VAL A 138 -2.41 -7.45 -4.27
CA VAL A 138 -3.67 -7.40 -5.02
C VAL A 138 -4.69 -6.54 -4.26
N SER A 139 -5.45 -5.75 -5.01
CA SER A 139 -6.66 -5.09 -4.51
C SER A 139 -7.84 -5.48 -5.38
N ARG A 140 -8.89 -6.07 -4.79
CA ARG A 140 -10.15 -6.39 -5.50
C ARG A 140 -10.94 -5.14 -5.83
N VAL A 141 -10.84 -4.09 -5.03
CA VAL A 141 -11.45 -2.77 -5.28
C VAL A 141 -10.71 -2.05 -6.40
N GLY A 142 -9.38 -2.17 -6.42
CA GLY A 142 -8.52 -1.62 -7.47
C GLY A 142 -8.67 -0.12 -7.65
N SER A 143 -8.66 0.31 -8.89
CA SER A 143 -8.70 1.74 -9.24
C SER A 143 -10.03 2.44 -8.90
N ALA A 144 -11.07 1.71 -8.50
CA ALA A 144 -12.33 2.30 -8.05
C ALA A 144 -12.16 3.09 -6.73
N ALA A 145 -11.18 2.71 -5.89
CA ALA A 145 -10.86 3.40 -4.66
C ALA A 145 -9.91 4.61 -4.85
N GLN A 146 -9.33 4.78 -6.03
CA GLN A 146 -8.40 5.87 -6.32
C GLN A 146 -9.13 7.16 -6.69
N THR A 147 -8.55 8.31 -6.32
CA THR A 147 -8.94 9.59 -6.90
C THR A 147 -8.69 9.58 -8.42
N LYS A 148 -9.43 10.38 -9.17
CA LYS A 148 -9.27 10.47 -10.63
C LYS A 148 -7.84 10.88 -11.01
N ALA A 149 -7.22 11.76 -10.23
CA ALA A 149 -5.82 12.18 -10.41
C ALA A 149 -4.86 10.99 -10.27
N MET A 150 -4.95 10.22 -9.17
CA MET A 150 -4.10 9.06 -8.95
C MET A 150 -4.31 7.99 -10.04
N LYS A 151 -5.55 7.69 -10.39
CA LYS A 151 -5.87 6.74 -11.47
C LYS A 151 -5.26 7.16 -12.82
N LYS A 152 -5.27 8.47 -13.13
CA LYS A 152 -4.68 9.01 -14.37
C LYS A 152 -3.17 8.79 -14.43
N VAL A 153 -2.46 8.99 -13.31
CA VAL A 153 -0.98 8.94 -13.30
C VAL A 153 -0.42 7.54 -13.03
N SER A 154 -1.10 6.70 -12.24
CA SER A 154 -0.57 5.41 -11.82
C SER A 154 -0.97 4.22 -12.72
N GLY A 155 -1.79 4.47 -13.75
CA GLY A 155 -2.42 3.40 -14.52
C GLY A 155 -1.47 2.39 -15.17
N SER A 156 -0.31 2.83 -15.67
CA SER A 156 0.71 1.97 -16.30
C SER A 156 1.77 1.47 -15.31
N MET A 157 1.91 2.10 -14.14
CA MET A 157 3.05 1.88 -13.22
C MET A 157 3.21 0.41 -12.80
N LYS A 158 2.10 -0.27 -12.48
CA LYS A 158 2.16 -1.68 -12.06
C LYS A 158 2.69 -2.58 -13.19
N LEU A 159 2.27 -2.32 -14.43
CA LEU A 159 2.74 -3.05 -15.60
C LEU A 159 4.22 -2.79 -15.87
N GLU A 160 4.64 -1.52 -15.82
CA GLU A 160 6.04 -1.12 -16.01
C GLU A 160 6.96 -1.76 -14.96
N LEU A 161 6.55 -1.80 -13.69
CA LEU A 161 7.30 -2.47 -12.63
C LEU A 161 7.33 -4.00 -12.78
N ALA A 162 6.27 -4.60 -13.32
CA ALA A 162 6.25 -6.04 -13.61
C ALA A 162 7.23 -6.38 -14.74
N GLN A 163 7.18 -5.63 -15.84
CA GLN A 163 8.11 -5.79 -16.98
C GLN A 163 9.57 -5.54 -16.56
N TYR A 164 9.80 -4.51 -15.73
CA TYR A 164 11.13 -4.26 -15.17
C TYR A 164 11.68 -5.46 -14.41
N ARG A 165 10.88 -6.06 -13.50
CA ARG A 165 11.33 -7.22 -12.70
C ARG A 165 11.65 -8.43 -13.57
N GLU A 166 10.83 -8.70 -14.57
CA GLU A 166 11.06 -9.78 -15.53
C GLU A 166 12.36 -9.54 -16.31
N MET A 167 12.54 -8.36 -16.89
CA MET A 167 13.74 -8.04 -17.66
C MET A 167 14.99 -7.92 -16.79
N ALA A 168 14.89 -7.44 -15.55
CA ALA A 168 16.02 -7.38 -14.63
C ALA A 168 16.57 -8.78 -14.27
N ALA A 169 15.70 -9.77 -14.17
CA ALA A 169 16.10 -11.16 -13.98
C ALA A 169 16.86 -11.71 -15.21
N PHE A 170 16.40 -11.39 -16.41
CA PHE A 170 17.09 -11.79 -17.67
C PHE A 170 18.41 -11.04 -17.87
N ALA A 171 18.48 -9.76 -17.52
CA ALA A 171 19.67 -8.93 -17.69
C ALA A 171 20.87 -9.42 -16.89
N GLN A 172 20.66 -10.20 -15.83
CA GLN A 172 21.74 -10.83 -15.07
C GLN A 172 22.49 -11.91 -15.88
N PHE A 173 21.88 -12.45 -16.94
CA PHE A 173 22.42 -13.56 -17.73
C PHE A 173 22.85 -13.16 -19.15
N GLY A 174 22.56 -11.92 -19.61
CA GLY A 174 22.81 -11.49 -20.99
C GLY A 174 23.63 -10.20 -21.05
N SER A 175 24.61 -10.14 -22.00
CA SER A 175 25.50 -9.00 -22.16
C SER A 175 25.03 -7.95 -23.17
N ASP A 176 24.15 -8.30 -24.13
CA ASP A 176 23.70 -7.40 -25.20
C ASP A 176 22.21 -7.16 -25.10
N LEU A 177 21.84 -6.06 -24.45
CA LEU A 177 20.46 -5.59 -24.36
C LEU A 177 20.19 -4.54 -25.44
N ASP A 178 19.07 -4.65 -26.12
CA ASP A 178 18.63 -3.63 -27.06
C ASP A 178 18.24 -2.32 -26.35
N ALA A 179 18.19 -1.22 -27.09
CA ALA A 179 17.94 0.12 -26.56
C ALA A 179 16.57 0.21 -25.82
N SER A 180 15.56 -0.52 -26.27
CA SER A 180 14.23 -0.52 -25.65
C SER A 180 14.24 -1.22 -24.32
N THR A 181 14.94 -2.33 -24.20
CA THR A 181 15.12 -3.06 -22.92
C THR A 181 15.96 -2.24 -21.94
N GLN A 182 17.01 -1.55 -22.39
CA GLN A 182 17.80 -0.65 -21.55
C GLN A 182 16.94 0.49 -20.99
N GLN A 183 16.09 1.09 -21.83
CA GLN A 183 15.17 2.16 -21.39
C GLN A 183 14.18 1.66 -20.36
N LEU A 184 13.60 0.46 -20.55
CA LEU A 184 12.68 -0.17 -19.61
C LEU A 184 13.37 -0.44 -18.27
N LEU A 185 14.59 -0.97 -18.30
CA LEU A 185 15.38 -1.21 -17.08
C LEU A 185 15.73 0.10 -16.36
N ASN A 186 16.12 1.14 -17.09
CA ASN A 186 16.39 2.45 -16.51
C ASN A 186 15.12 3.01 -15.86
N ARG A 187 13.99 3.05 -16.57
CA ARG A 187 12.70 3.55 -16.06
C ARG A 187 12.24 2.77 -14.82
N GLY A 188 12.27 1.45 -14.87
CA GLY A 188 11.85 0.58 -13.76
C GLY A 188 12.72 0.76 -12.51
N SER A 189 14.03 0.94 -12.68
CA SER A 189 14.93 1.24 -11.56
C SER A 189 14.61 2.59 -10.90
N LYS A 190 14.29 3.63 -11.69
CA LYS A 190 13.88 4.95 -11.17
C LYS A 190 12.54 4.88 -10.44
N LEU A 191 11.57 4.15 -11.00
CA LEU A 191 10.28 3.92 -10.34
C LEU A 191 10.43 3.17 -9.03
N THR A 192 11.30 2.16 -8.98
CA THR A 192 11.57 1.41 -7.75
C THR A 192 12.19 2.31 -6.68
N GLU A 193 13.12 3.18 -7.05
CA GLU A 193 13.73 4.15 -6.13
C GLU A 193 12.72 5.18 -5.64
N LEU A 194 11.88 5.70 -6.54
CA LEU A 194 10.83 6.68 -6.24
C LEU A 194 9.80 6.15 -5.23
N LEU A 195 9.52 4.84 -5.25
CA LEU A 195 8.56 4.22 -4.33
C LEU A 195 9.13 3.96 -2.92
N LYS A 196 10.42 4.21 -2.69
CA LYS A 196 10.98 4.16 -1.34
C LYS A 196 10.50 5.35 -0.53
N GLN A 197 10.11 5.09 0.71
CA GLN A 197 9.58 6.11 1.61
C GLN A 197 10.25 6.01 2.98
N LYS A 198 10.61 7.14 3.55
CA LYS A 198 11.16 7.21 4.90
C LYS A 198 10.08 6.90 5.94
N GLN A 199 10.48 6.30 7.03
CA GLN A 199 9.58 6.08 8.17
C GLN A 199 9.05 7.41 8.72
N TYR A 200 7.78 7.44 9.10
CA TYR A 200 7.09 8.63 9.62
C TYR A 200 7.08 9.85 8.68
N SER A 201 7.15 9.61 7.38
CA SER A 201 7.13 10.67 6.37
C SER A 201 5.96 10.48 5.40
N PRO A 202 4.70 10.65 5.86
CA PRO A 202 3.53 10.51 5.00
C PRO A 202 3.48 11.62 3.95
N MET A 203 2.97 11.28 2.76
CA MET A 203 2.74 12.21 1.67
C MET A 203 1.24 12.42 1.46
N THR A 204 0.83 13.63 1.17
CA THR A 204 -0.54 13.91 0.73
C THR A 204 -0.84 13.27 -0.63
N VAL A 205 -2.12 13.08 -0.96
CA VAL A 205 -2.50 12.51 -2.27
C VAL A 205 -1.96 13.37 -3.43
N ALA A 206 -1.96 14.70 -3.28
CA ALA A 206 -1.42 15.59 -4.32
C ALA A 206 0.10 15.42 -4.51
N GLU A 207 0.87 15.31 -3.42
CA GLU A 207 2.30 15.03 -3.47
C GLU A 207 2.59 13.69 -4.14
N GLN A 208 1.84 12.65 -3.78
CA GLN A 208 1.96 11.34 -4.42
C GLN A 208 1.65 11.39 -5.92
N VAL A 209 0.62 12.15 -6.34
CA VAL A 209 0.26 12.33 -7.75
C VAL A 209 1.40 13.01 -8.51
N ILE A 210 2.00 14.07 -7.94
CA ILE A 210 3.16 14.78 -8.54
C ILE A 210 4.36 13.85 -8.69
N SER A 211 4.69 13.10 -7.63
CA SER A 211 5.80 12.15 -7.60
C SER A 211 5.63 11.05 -8.66
N VAL A 212 4.49 10.36 -8.65
CA VAL A 212 4.18 9.28 -9.61
C VAL A 212 4.13 9.81 -11.04
N PHE A 213 3.59 11.02 -11.27
CA PHE A 213 3.59 11.66 -12.57
C PHE A 213 5.00 11.84 -13.13
N CYS A 214 5.95 12.32 -12.31
CA CYS A 214 7.34 12.48 -12.71
C CYS A 214 7.98 11.15 -13.14
N GLY A 215 7.72 10.07 -12.38
CA GLY A 215 8.26 8.74 -12.69
C GLY A 215 7.68 8.14 -13.95
N VAL A 216 6.36 8.04 -14.04
CA VAL A 216 5.65 7.38 -15.15
C VAL A 216 5.79 8.12 -16.46
N LYS A 217 5.84 9.46 -16.43
CA LYS A 217 6.05 10.28 -17.65
C LYS A 217 7.52 10.37 -18.10
N GLY A 218 8.45 9.72 -17.38
CA GLY A 218 9.85 9.63 -17.77
C GLY A 218 10.70 10.86 -17.47
N TYR A 219 10.21 11.75 -16.62
CA TYR A 219 10.99 12.91 -16.22
C TYR A 219 12.20 12.59 -15.34
N LEU A 220 12.27 11.35 -14.82
CA LEU A 220 13.36 10.86 -13.99
C LEU A 220 14.40 10.05 -14.76
N ASP A 221 14.22 9.78 -16.05
CA ASP A 221 15.06 8.85 -16.81
C ASP A 221 16.54 9.28 -16.90
N ASP A 222 16.80 10.57 -16.90
CA ASP A 222 18.13 11.21 -16.93
C ASP A 222 18.66 11.63 -15.55
N ILE A 223 17.90 11.41 -14.48
CA ILE A 223 18.33 11.71 -13.10
C ILE A 223 19.09 10.50 -12.54
N GLU A 224 20.22 10.70 -11.85
CA GLU A 224 20.93 9.61 -11.19
C GLU A 224 20.07 8.98 -10.08
N LEU A 225 20.19 7.65 -9.90
CA LEU A 225 19.39 6.92 -8.88
C LEU A 225 19.49 7.53 -7.48
N LYS A 226 20.70 7.91 -7.07
CA LYS A 226 20.94 8.51 -5.74
C LYS A 226 20.27 9.88 -5.56
N GLU A 227 19.93 10.55 -6.65
CA GLU A 227 19.34 11.89 -6.65
C GLU A 227 17.82 11.87 -6.79
N ILE A 228 17.19 10.71 -7.00
CA ILE A 228 15.73 10.61 -7.19
C ILE A 228 14.97 11.21 -6.00
N ALA A 229 15.32 10.83 -4.77
CA ALA A 229 14.66 11.37 -3.57
C ALA A 229 14.89 12.88 -3.39
N ASN A 230 16.06 13.39 -3.77
CA ASN A 230 16.36 14.82 -3.75
C ASN A 230 15.52 15.57 -4.79
N PHE A 231 15.43 15.04 -6.00
CA PHE A 231 14.59 15.61 -7.06
C PHE A 231 13.11 15.61 -6.67
N GLU A 232 12.59 14.50 -6.11
CA GLU A 232 11.22 14.38 -5.61
C GLU A 232 10.90 15.47 -4.57
N ASN A 233 11.75 15.62 -3.56
CA ASN A 233 11.56 16.65 -2.55
C ASN A 233 11.55 18.05 -3.16
N LYS A 234 12.50 18.37 -4.04
CA LYS A 234 12.59 19.68 -4.68
C LYS A 234 11.40 19.99 -5.57
N ILE A 235 10.88 19.03 -6.34
CA ILE A 235 9.70 19.28 -7.17
C ILE A 235 8.45 19.54 -6.33
N ILE A 236 8.27 18.80 -5.23
CA ILE A 236 7.15 19.00 -4.31
C ILE A 236 7.26 20.38 -3.64
N GLU A 237 8.44 20.75 -3.13
CA GLU A 237 8.68 22.07 -2.53
C GLU A 237 8.46 23.21 -3.53
N LYS A 238 8.93 23.05 -4.76
CA LYS A 238 8.74 24.04 -5.82
C LYS A 238 7.27 24.20 -6.20
N CYS A 239 6.52 23.12 -6.28
CA CYS A 239 5.06 23.19 -6.48
C CYS A 239 4.37 23.91 -5.32
N LYS A 240 4.76 23.63 -4.06
CA LYS A 240 4.20 24.31 -2.88
C LYS A 240 4.48 25.82 -2.86
N SER A 241 5.68 26.24 -3.26
CA SER A 241 6.11 27.62 -3.17
C SER A 241 5.72 28.48 -4.38
N GLU A 242 5.82 27.93 -5.60
CA GLU A 242 5.64 28.71 -6.83
C GLU A 242 4.27 28.50 -7.49
N LYS A 243 3.66 27.33 -7.32
CA LYS A 243 2.40 26.93 -7.98
C LYS A 243 1.48 26.16 -7.04
N PRO A 244 1.13 26.71 -5.84
CA PRO A 244 0.29 26.02 -4.85
C PRO A 244 -1.07 25.61 -5.40
N GLU A 245 -1.57 26.32 -6.43
CA GLU A 245 -2.83 26.03 -7.10
C GLU A 245 -2.88 24.61 -7.71
N ILE A 246 -1.73 24.02 -8.07
CA ILE A 246 -1.68 22.63 -8.57
C ILE A 246 -2.11 21.66 -7.46
N ILE A 247 -1.53 21.84 -6.28
CA ILE A 247 -1.82 20.99 -5.11
C ILE A 247 -3.27 21.18 -4.64
N GLU A 248 -3.70 22.44 -4.52
CA GLU A 248 -5.05 22.81 -4.12
C GLU A 248 -6.11 22.25 -5.07
N SER A 249 -5.86 22.33 -6.39
CA SER A 249 -6.73 21.76 -7.42
C SER A 249 -6.87 20.24 -7.28
N ILE A 250 -5.77 19.52 -7.07
CA ILE A 250 -5.79 18.06 -6.90
C ILE A 250 -6.53 17.68 -5.61
N LEU A 251 -6.28 18.38 -4.50
CA LEU A 251 -6.90 18.07 -3.22
C LEU A 251 -8.42 18.38 -3.21
N SER A 252 -8.85 19.47 -3.85
CA SER A 252 -10.25 19.88 -3.85
C SER A 252 -11.10 19.10 -4.85
N SER A 253 -10.60 18.88 -6.09
CA SER A 253 -11.35 18.22 -7.17
C SER A 253 -11.13 16.71 -7.24
N GLY A 254 -10.05 16.19 -6.66
CA GLY A 254 -9.60 14.81 -6.82
C GLY A 254 -9.11 14.51 -8.24
N LYS A 255 -8.85 15.55 -9.07
CA LYS A 255 -8.44 15.40 -10.47
C LYS A 255 -7.13 16.15 -10.74
N LEU A 256 -6.41 15.70 -11.76
CA LEU A 256 -5.34 16.44 -12.40
C LEU A 256 -5.88 17.01 -13.71
N GLU A 257 -6.37 18.26 -13.63
CA GLU A 257 -6.93 18.98 -14.78
C GLU A 257 -5.80 19.36 -15.77
N GLU A 258 -6.14 19.58 -17.04
CA GLU A 258 -5.15 19.84 -18.09
C GLU A 258 -4.29 21.09 -17.81
N ASP A 259 -4.89 22.16 -17.31
CA ASP A 259 -4.16 23.38 -16.93
C ASP A 259 -3.15 23.11 -15.80
N SER A 260 -3.56 22.36 -14.77
CA SER A 260 -2.67 21.97 -13.68
C SER A 260 -1.55 21.02 -14.16
N GLU A 261 -1.85 20.13 -15.10
CA GLU A 261 -0.85 19.23 -15.69
C GLU A 261 0.17 20.04 -16.52
N GLN A 262 -0.24 21.01 -17.30
CA GLN A 262 0.65 21.89 -18.07
C GLN A 262 1.57 22.70 -17.15
N LYS A 263 1.02 23.30 -16.11
CA LYS A 263 1.79 24.03 -15.10
C LYS A 263 2.80 23.12 -14.38
N LEU A 264 2.40 21.89 -14.05
CA LEU A 264 3.29 20.91 -13.45
C LEU A 264 4.47 20.58 -14.39
N VAL A 265 4.19 20.35 -15.66
CA VAL A 265 5.24 20.10 -16.69
C VAL A 265 6.21 21.28 -16.79
N GLU A 266 5.71 22.52 -16.72
CA GLU A 266 6.58 23.72 -16.72
C GLU A 266 7.50 23.73 -15.51
N VAL A 267 6.97 23.50 -14.31
CA VAL A 267 7.76 23.44 -13.06
C VAL A 267 8.83 22.35 -13.15
N ILE A 268 8.47 21.16 -13.65
CA ILE A 268 9.42 20.04 -13.84
C ILE A 268 10.55 20.44 -14.77
N LYS A 269 10.23 21.04 -15.95
CA LYS A 269 11.24 21.47 -16.93
C LYS A 269 12.18 22.51 -16.34
N GLN A 270 11.66 23.50 -15.62
CA GLN A 270 12.47 24.52 -14.96
C GLN A 270 13.40 23.92 -13.89
N LEU A 271 12.87 23.00 -13.06
CA LEU A 271 13.69 22.31 -12.06
C LEU A 271 14.81 21.51 -12.73
N LYS A 272 14.54 20.77 -13.80
CA LYS A 272 15.55 19.97 -14.52
C LYS A 272 16.70 20.82 -15.08
N GLN A 273 16.43 22.04 -15.56
CA GLN A 273 17.47 22.96 -16.06
C GLN A 273 18.47 23.36 -14.98
N THR A 274 18.01 23.47 -13.73
CA THR A 274 18.85 23.88 -12.59
C THR A 274 19.38 22.72 -11.78
N PHE A 275 18.81 21.54 -11.95
CA PHE A 275 19.16 20.36 -11.18
C PHE A 275 20.41 19.64 -11.68
N ASN A 276 20.64 19.67 -13.00
CA ASN A 276 21.78 19.05 -13.67
C ASN A 276 22.97 20.03 -13.85
N SER A 277 22.85 21.27 -13.37
CA SER A 277 23.91 22.28 -13.32
C SER A 277 24.66 22.22 -12.01
#